data_45485cdfa9a02b34af52c9c682b7453c
#
_entry.id   45485cdfa9a02b34af52c9c682b7453c
#
_cell.length_a   1.000
_cell.length_b   1.000
_cell.length_c   1.000
_cell.angle_alpha   90.00
_cell.angle_beta   90.00
_cell.angle_gamma   90.00
#
_symmetry.space_group_name_H-M   'P 1'
#
loop_
_entity.id
_entity.type
_entity.pdbx_description
1 polymer ?
#
loop_
_entity_poly.entity_id
_entity_poly.type
_entity_poly.pdbx_seq_one_letter_code
_entity_poly.pdbx_strand_id
1 'polypeptide(L)'
;NLEDIKKIKDVPYFARMDFKEDARKMEKLYIGKISILDSKTAEPIIVDWRAPISNLYYEGKIGKAEYECLGNKIKGEILLKRQYIIEKRKLKKYVDINVTGNDELLQNALEEKADDRLKNIVATIQDEQNRIIRADINSPLIVQGVAGSGKTTIALHRIAYLIYNYEKQFEPEEFMII
;
A
#
# COMPACT_ATOMS: atom_id res chain seq x y z
N ASN A 1 -5.71 13.97 -11.91
CA ASN A 1 -5.38 15.37 -11.75
C ASN A 1 -3.90 15.62 -12.07
N LEU A 2 -3.58 16.71 -12.82
CA LEU A 2 -2.20 17.01 -13.25
C LEU A 2 -1.24 17.27 -12.06
N GLU A 3 -1.75 17.78 -10.94
CA GLU A 3 -0.98 18.00 -9.72
C GLU A 3 -0.57 16.70 -9.03
N ASP A 4 -1.42 15.70 -9.02
CA ASP A 4 -1.13 14.41 -8.42
C ASP A 4 -0.08 13.64 -9.23
N ILE A 5 -0.17 13.72 -10.56
CA ILE A 5 0.84 13.16 -11.46
C ILE A 5 2.21 13.83 -11.27
N LYS A 6 2.24 15.15 -11.02
CA LYS A 6 3.48 15.85 -10.72
C LYS A 6 4.12 15.38 -9.41
N LYS A 7 3.31 15.11 -8.37
CA LYS A 7 3.79 14.63 -7.06
C LYS A 7 4.42 13.24 -7.12
N ILE A 8 3.95 12.36 -8.01
CA ILE A 8 4.46 10.99 -8.13
C ILE A 8 5.50 10.80 -9.24
N LYS A 9 5.80 11.86 -10.01
CA LYS A 9 6.70 11.80 -11.16
C LYS A 9 8.07 11.19 -10.84
N ASP A 10 8.57 11.39 -9.63
CA ASP A 10 9.89 10.91 -9.23
C ASP A 10 9.87 9.48 -8.70
N VAL A 11 8.76 9.06 -8.07
CA VAL A 11 8.54 7.71 -7.55
C VAL A 11 7.10 7.27 -7.88
N PRO A 12 6.83 6.81 -9.10
CA PRO A 12 5.47 6.50 -9.52
C PRO A 12 4.88 5.26 -8.84
N TYR A 13 5.71 4.28 -8.51
CA TYR A 13 5.35 3.07 -7.77
C TYR A 13 6.53 2.66 -6.88
N PHE A 14 6.24 1.91 -5.84
CA PHE A 14 7.24 1.41 -4.89
C PHE A 14 7.26 -0.12 -4.81
N ALA A 15 6.24 -0.78 -5.34
CA ALA A 15 6.15 -2.23 -5.32
C ALA A 15 5.53 -2.80 -6.59
N ARG A 16 5.75 -4.10 -6.80
CA ARG A 16 5.06 -4.94 -7.79
C ARG A 16 4.65 -6.24 -7.14
N MET A 17 3.46 -6.67 -7.44
CA MET A 17 2.95 -7.98 -7.12
C MET A 17 2.47 -8.68 -8.40
N ASP A 18 2.92 -9.90 -8.63
CA ASP A 18 2.38 -10.74 -9.68
C ASP A 18 1.30 -11.63 -9.06
N PHE A 19 0.06 -11.41 -9.46
CA PHE A 19 -1.11 -12.12 -8.96
C PHE A 19 -1.84 -12.83 -10.09
N LYS A 20 -2.21 -14.08 -9.85
CA LYS A 20 -3.00 -14.88 -10.76
C LYS A 20 -4.32 -15.21 -10.08
N GLU A 21 -5.38 -14.50 -10.46
CA GLU A 21 -6.73 -14.85 -10.06
C GLU A 21 -7.11 -16.22 -10.65
N ASP A 22 -7.90 -16.98 -9.91
CA ASP A 22 -8.38 -18.29 -10.39
C ASP A 22 -9.10 -18.15 -11.73
N ALA A 23 -8.76 -19.03 -12.68
CA ALA A 23 -9.25 -19.02 -14.07
C ALA A 23 -8.91 -17.78 -14.93
N ARG A 24 -8.06 -16.87 -14.45
CA ARG A 24 -7.59 -15.70 -15.23
C ARG A 24 -6.11 -15.78 -15.55
N LYS A 25 -5.65 -14.86 -16.43
CA LYS A 25 -4.22 -14.69 -16.70
C LYS A 25 -3.54 -14.02 -15.52
N MET A 26 -2.25 -14.30 -15.37
CA MET A 26 -1.40 -13.62 -14.40
C MET A 26 -1.30 -12.13 -14.75
N GLU A 27 -1.52 -11.29 -13.74
CA GLU A 27 -1.41 -9.84 -13.84
C GLU A 27 -0.20 -9.34 -13.04
N LYS A 28 0.45 -8.31 -13.59
CA LYS A 28 1.56 -7.60 -12.93
C LYS A 28 1.01 -6.29 -12.38
N LEU A 29 0.81 -6.25 -11.09
CA LEU A 29 0.23 -5.11 -10.40
C LEU A 29 1.34 -4.23 -9.80
N TYR A 30 1.52 -3.04 -10.33
CA TYR A 30 2.41 -2.04 -9.73
C TYR A 30 1.64 -1.24 -8.70
N ILE A 31 2.20 -1.10 -7.49
CA ILE A 31 1.56 -0.44 -6.36
C ILE A 31 2.24 0.90 -6.11
N GLY A 32 1.44 1.95 -6.07
CA GLY A 32 1.88 3.31 -5.86
C GLY A 32 1.02 4.08 -4.88
N LYS A 33 1.27 5.37 -4.77
CA LYS A 33 0.53 6.28 -3.86
C LYS A 33 -0.83 6.69 -4.40
N ILE A 34 -1.02 6.61 -5.72
CA ILE A 34 -2.28 6.89 -6.41
C ILE A 34 -2.46 5.88 -7.54
N SER A 35 -3.70 5.66 -7.96
CA SER A 35 -4.01 4.87 -9.16
C SER A 35 -3.74 5.66 -10.42
N ILE A 36 -3.14 4.99 -11.41
CA ILE A 36 -3.02 5.48 -12.79
C ILE A 36 -3.65 4.46 -13.72
N LEU A 37 -4.59 4.90 -14.54
CA LEU A 37 -5.27 4.07 -15.52
C LEU A 37 -4.73 4.39 -16.92
N ASP A 38 -4.70 3.38 -17.77
CA ASP A 38 -4.50 3.57 -19.19
C ASP A 38 -5.69 4.34 -19.79
N SER A 39 -5.43 5.39 -20.54
CA SER A 39 -6.48 6.27 -21.08
C SER A 39 -7.35 5.63 -22.14
N LYS A 40 -6.91 4.52 -22.74
CA LYS A 40 -7.62 3.82 -23.84
C LYS A 40 -8.36 2.59 -23.35
N THR A 41 -7.71 1.80 -22.47
CA THR A 41 -8.27 0.52 -21.99
C THR A 41 -8.96 0.65 -20.63
N ALA A 42 -8.74 1.76 -19.92
CA ALA A 42 -9.12 1.96 -18.52
C ALA A 42 -8.53 0.90 -17.56
N GLU A 43 -7.57 0.10 -18.02
CA GLU A 43 -6.86 -0.85 -17.17
C GLU A 43 -5.88 -0.13 -16.22
N PRO A 44 -5.72 -0.61 -14.99
CA PRO A 44 -4.79 0.00 -14.04
C PRO A 44 -3.33 -0.26 -14.44
N ILE A 45 -2.59 0.81 -14.72
CA ILE A 45 -1.13 0.77 -14.88
C ILE A 45 -0.47 0.74 -13.50
N ILE A 46 -0.99 1.56 -12.57
CA ILE A 46 -0.56 1.60 -11.18
C ILE A 46 -1.82 1.53 -10.31
N VAL A 47 -1.77 0.68 -9.30
CA VAL A 47 -2.83 0.49 -8.31
C VAL A 47 -2.49 1.26 -7.05
N ASP A 48 -3.46 1.98 -6.51
CA ASP A 48 -3.30 2.69 -5.24
C ASP A 48 -3.06 1.69 -4.10
N TRP A 49 -2.13 2.01 -3.19
CA TRP A 49 -1.82 1.17 -2.03
C TRP A 49 -3.04 0.92 -1.11
N ARG A 50 -4.04 1.82 -1.15
CA ARG A 50 -5.28 1.73 -0.37
C ARG A 50 -6.31 0.79 -0.99
N ALA A 51 -6.18 0.46 -2.26
CA ALA A 51 -7.10 -0.42 -2.96
C ALA A 51 -7.18 -1.81 -2.29
N PRO A 52 -8.36 -2.49 -2.35
CA PRO A 52 -8.53 -3.80 -1.73
C PRO A 52 -7.48 -4.83 -2.15
N ILE A 53 -7.18 -4.94 -3.44
CA ILE A 53 -6.17 -5.89 -3.96
C ILE A 53 -4.76 -5.61 -3.43
N SER A 54 -4.44 -4.34 -3.12
CA SER A 54 -3.13 -3.97 -2.56
C SER A 54 -2.91 -4.53 -1.16
N ASN A 55 -3.97 -4.96 -0.45
CA ASN A 55 -3.84 -5.65 0.82
C ASN A 55 -2.98 -6.91 0.72
N LEU A 56 -3.06 -7.61 -0.40
CA LEU A 56 -2.28 -8.81 -0.67
C LEU A 56 -0.76 -8.55 -0.65
N TYR A 57 -0.32 -7.35 -1.04
CA TYR A 57 1.09 -6.99 -0.96
C TYR A 57 1.56 -6.91 0.49
N TYR A 58 0.75 -6.39 1.40
CA TYR A 58 1.13 -6.21 2.80
C TYR A 58 0.98 -7.50 3.61
N GLU A 59 -0.17 -8.15 3.57
CA GLU A 59 -0.50 -9.33 4.39
C GLU A 59 -0.30 -10.66 3.67
N GLY A 60 -0.41 -10.67 2.33
CA GLY A 60 -0.33 -11.88 1.54
C GLY A 60 1.06 -12.52 1.57
N LYS A 61 1.09 -13.83 1.71
CA LYS A 61 2.30 -14.65 1.51
C LYS A 61 2.34 -15.15 0.06
N ILE A 62 3.54 -15.44 -0.45
CA ILE A 62 3.69 -16.12 -1.74
C ILE A 62 2.90 -17.45 -1.70
N GLY A 63 2.14 -17.71 -2.76
CA GLY A 63 1.20 -18.82 -2.87
C GLY A 63 -0.26 -18.39 -2.82
N LYS A 64 -1.13 -19.28 -2.35
CA LYS A 64 -2.58 -19.04 -2.32
C LYS A 64 -2.94 -17.84 -1.44
N ALA A 65 -3.76 -16.95 -1.98
CA ALA A 65 -4.21 -15.75 -1.31
C ALA A 65 -5.64 -15.39 -1.74
N GLU A 66 -6.33 -14.64 -0.88
CA GLU A 66 -7.66 -14.09 -1.20
C GLU A 66 -7.77 -12.67 -0.69
N TYR A 67 -8.58 -11.87 -1.36
CA TYR A 67 -8.95 -10.53 -0.90
C TYR A 67 -10.43 -10.28 -1.12
N GLU A 68 -10.98 -9.32 -0.42
CA GLU A 68 -12.38 -8.93 -0.54
C GLU A 68 -12.50 -7.61 -1.32
N CYS A 69 -13.40 -7.59 -2.30
CA CYS A 69 -13.70 -6.39 -3.06
C CYS A 69 -15.21 -6.33 -3.34
N LEU A 70 -15.84 -5.24 -2.92
CA LEU A 70 -17.29 -5.03 -3.09
C LEU A 70 -18.15 -6.21 -2.58
N GLY A 71 -17.77 -6.78 -1.43
CA GLY A 71 -18.47 -7.92 -0.82
C GLY A 71 -18.19 -9.28 -1.46
N ASN A 72 -17.34 -9.33 -2.49
CA ASN A 72 -16.95 -10.58 -3.14
C ASN A 72 -15.55 -11.00 -2.70
N LYS A 73 -15.36 -12.27 -2.37
CA LYS A 73 -14.05 -12.89 -2.13
C LYS A 73 -13.43 -13.33 -3.44
N ILE A 74 -12.30 -12.76 -3.76
CA ILE A 74 -11.51 -13.07 -4.96
C ILE A 74 -10.32 -13.91 -4.54
N LYS A 75 -10.21 -15.09 -5.11
CA LYS A 75 -9.15 -16.07 -4.82
C LYS A 75 -8.15 -16.12 -5.95
N GLY A 76 -6.91 -16.47 -5.59
CA GLY A 76 -5.84 -16.61 -6.57
C GLY A 76 -4.53 -16.98 -5.90
N GLU A 77 -3.44 -16.70 -6.60
CA GLU A 77 -2.09 -17.02 -6.16
C GLU A 77 -1.16 -15.82 -6.36
N ILE A 78 -0.40 -15.46 -5.33
CA ILE A 78 0.69 -14.50 -5.40
C ILE A 78 1.95 -15.25 -5.85
N LEU A 79 2.48 -14.87 -7.01
CA LEU A 79 3.67 -15.47 -7.61
C LEU A 79 4.95 -14.71 -7.32
N LEU A 80 4.84 -13.38 -7.14
CA LEU A 80 5.95 -12.49 -6.86
C LEU A 80 5.49 -11.32 -5.99
N LYS A 81 6.31 -10.95 -5.03
CA LYS A 81 6.24 -9.64 -4.36
C LYS A 81 7.62 -8.99 -4.47
N ARG A 82 7.69 -7.81 -5.06
CA ARG A 82 8.93 -7.07 -5.28
C ARG A 82 8.78 -5.64 -4.82
N GLN A 83 9.73 -5.18 -4.04
CA GLN A 83 9.84 -3.78 -3.66
C GLN A 83 10.91 -3.08 -4.48
N TYR A 84 10.66 -1.81 -4.81
CA TYR A 84 11.57 -0.96 -5.56
C TYR A 84 12.01 0.24 -4.72
N ILE A 85 13.28 0.59 -4.81
CA ILE A 85 13.81 1.86 -4.35
C ILE A 85 14.08 2.69 -5.61
N ILE A 86 13.27 3.73 -5.79
CA ILE A 86 13.35 4.65 -6.93
C ILE A 86 13.62 6.04 -6.39
N GLU A 87 14.69 6.67 -6.88
CA GLU A 87 15.07 8.03 -6.53
C GLU A 87 15.22 8.85 -7.80
N LYS A 88 14.58 10.02 -7.84
CA LYS A 88 14.68 10.95 -8.99
C LYS A 88 14.49 10.24 -10.33
N ARG A 89 13.46 9.37 -10.43
CA ARG A 89 13.10 8.54 -11.62
C ARG A 89 14.12 7.47 -12.00
N LYS A 90 15.10 7.18 -11.16
CA LYS A 90 16.07 6.11 -11.40
C LYS A 90 15.84 4.98 -10.43
N LEU A 91 15.71 3.78 -10.95
CA LEU A 91 15.70 2.57 -10.13
C LEU A 91 17.10 2.41 -9.50
N LYS A 92 17.17 2.41 -8.17
CA LYS A 92 18.39 2.22 -7.40
C LYS A 92 18.57 0.77 -7.00
N LYS A 93 17.53 0.17 -6.45
CA LYS A 93 17.55 -1.20 -5.95
C LYS A 93 16.16 -1.82 -6.09
N TYR A 94 16.10 -3.12 -6.18
CA TYR A 94 14.87 -3.88 -5.94
C TYR A 94 15.16 -5.08 -5.05
N VAL A 95 14.15 -5.54 -4.32
CA VAL A 95 14.23 -6.69 -3.43
C VAL A 95 12.97 -7.54 -3.61
N ASP A 96 13.16 -8.84 -3.81
CA ASP A 96 12.06 -9.81 -3.84
C ASP A 96 11.72 -10.20 -2.40
N ILE A 97 10.50 -9.91 -1.98
CA ILE A 97 10.01 -10.18 -0.64
C ILE A 97 9.57 -11.64 -0.59
N ASN A 98 10.45 -12.49 -0.13
CA ASN A 98 10.13 -13.83 0.31
C ASN A 98 9.83 -13.80 1.83
N VAL A 99 9.14 -14.77 2.37
CA VAL A 99 8.52 -14.88 3.72
C VAL A 99 9.39 -14.42 4.93
N THR A 100 10.65 -14.04 4.74
CA THR A 100 11.62 -13.78 5.83
C THR A 100 12.30 -12.41 5.84
N GLY A 101 11.94 -11.45 4.98
CA GLY A 101 12.86 -10.35 4.70
C GLY A 101 12.39 -8.90 4.80
N ASN A 102 11.44 -8.55 5.67
CA ASN A 102 11.06 -7.13 5.85
C ASN A 102 12.11 -6.31 6.66
N ASP A 103 13.01 -6.95 7.39
CA ASP A 103 13.93 -6.26 8.30
C ASP A 103 15.01 -5.42 7.59
N GLU A 104 15.56 -5.89 6.48
CA GLU A 104 16.57 -5.13 5.72
C GLU A 104 16.03 -3.82 5.12
N LEU A 105 14.78 -3.84 4.66
CA LEU A 105 14.15 -2.67 4.07
C LEU A 105 13.74 -1.65 5.12
N LEU A 106 13.30 -2.14 6.28
CA LEU A 106 13.01 -1.30 7.43
C LEU A 106 14.29 -0.64 7.96
N GLN A 107 15.41 -1.37 8.04
CA GLN A 107 16.70 -0.80 8.43
C GLN A 107 17.17 0.29 7.47
N ASN A 108 17.08 0.07 6.16
CA ASN A 108 17.44 1.08 5.16
C ASN A 108 16.54 2.32 5.24
N ALA A 109 15.23 2.15 5.51
CA ALA A 109 14.30 3.28 5.69
C ALA A 109 14.55 4.06 6.99
N LEU A 110 15.08 3.41 8.01
CA LEU A 110 15.45 4.07 9.28
C LEU A 110 16.76 4.89 9.18
N GLU A 111 17.62 4.57 8.23
CA GLU A 111 18.87 5.30 7.97
C GLU A 111 18.70 6.56 7.11
N GLU A 112 17.52 6.72 6.44
CA GLU A 112 17.22 7.89 5.62
C GLU A 112 16.89 9.15 6.47
N LYS A 113 17.14 10.33 5.90
CA LYS A 113 16.77 11.62 6.51
C LYS A 113 15.25 11.70 6.72
N ALA A 114 14.81 12.42 7.76
CA ALA A 114 13.42 12.46 8.21
C ALA A 114 12.39 12.77 7.12
N ASP A 115 12.71 13.65 6.16
CA ASP A 115 11.81 14.01 5.04
C ASP A 115 11.64 12.87 4.03
N ASP A 116 12.65 12.04 3.83
CA ASP A 116 12.59 10.89 2.93
C ASP A 116 11.94 9.68 3.61
N ARG A 117 12.03 9.58 4.95
CA ARG A 117 11.33 8.54 5.74
C ARG A 117 9.83 8.57 5.54
N LEU A 118 9.20 9.75 5.60
CA LEU A 118 7.76 9.89 5.40
C LEU A 118 7.30 9.48 3.99
N LYS A 119 8.15 9.65 2.97
CA LYS A 119 7.84 9.25 1.60
C LYS A 119 7.86 7.73 1.41
N ASN A 120 8.67 7.02 2.19
CA ASN A 120 8.88 5.57 2.06
C ASN A 120 8.05 4.74 3.03
N ILE A 121 7.42 5.36 4.05
CA ILE A 121 6.62 4.66 5.06
C ILE A 121 5.54 3.75 4.43
N VAL A 122 4.87 4.20 3.37
CA VAL A 122 3.83 3.39 2.70
C VAL A 122 4.41 2.08 2.14
N ALA A 123 5.66 2.09 1.70
CA ALA A 123 6.33 0.88 1.19
C ALA A 123 6.75 -0.09 2.30
N THR A 124 6.90 0.40 3.53
CA THR A 124 7.40 -0.35 4.70
C THR A 124 6.35 -0.61 5.77
N ILE A 125 5.07 -0.39 5.47
CA ILE A 125 3.98 -0.75 6.37
C ILE A 125 4.07 -2.26 6.67
N GLN A 126 4.21 -2.59 7.95
CA GLN A 126 4.22 -3.98 8.42
C GLN A 126 2.81 -4.56 8.46
N ASP A 127 2.69 -5.87 8.48
CA ASP A 127 1.40 -6.58 8.51
C ASP A 127 0.49 -6.08 9.65
N GLU A 128 1.04 -5.88 10.86
CA GLU A 128 0.28 -5.38 12.02
C GLU A 128 -0.23 -3.96 11.78
N GLN A 129 0.60 -3.09 11.23
CA GLN A 129 0.22 -1.72 10.91
C GLN A 129 -0.86 -1.69 9.84
N ASN A 130 -0.74 -2.54 8.82
CA ASN A 130 -1.72 -2.66 7.75
C ASN A 130 -3.08 -3.13 8.29
N ARG A 131 -3.11 -4.10 9.21
CA ARG A 131 -4.34 -4.54 9.88
C ARG A 131 -5.02 -3.42 10.65
N ILE A 132 -4.25 -2.58 11.35
CA ILE A 132 -4.78 -1.41 12.06
C ILE A 132 -5.38 -0.41 11.07
N ILE A 133 -4.67 -0.11 9.98
CA ILE A 133 -5.12 0.83 8.95
C ILE A 133 -6.45 0.37 8.33
N ARG A 134 -6.60 -0.94 8.10
CA ARG A 134 -7.76 -1.55 7.43
C ARG A 134 -8.80 -2.15 8.39
N ALA A 135 -8.64 -1.97 9.70
CA ALA A 135 -9.60 -2.47 10.68
C ALA A 135 -11.03 -1.95 10.43
N ASP A 136 -12.02 -2.74 10.83
CA ASP A 136 -13.44 -2.40 10.69
C ASP A 136 -13.76 -1.00 11.23
N ILE A 137 -14.62 -0.28 10.51
CA ILE A 137 -15.04 1.09 10.86
C ILE A 137 -16.15 1.12 11.93
N ASN A 138 -16.85 0.02 12.10
CA ASN A 138 -18.01 -0.07 12.99
C ASN A 138 -17.62 -0.36 14.45
N SER A 139 -16.32 -0.49 14.73
CA SER A 139 -15.80 -0.81 16.05
C SER A 139 -14.76 0.21 16.50
N PRO A 140 -14.77 0.63 17.78
CA PRO A 140 -13.70 1.44 18.35
C PRO A 140 -12.36 0.72 18.24
N LEU A 141 -11.31 1.45 17.87
CA LEU A 141 -9.96 0.92 17.72
C LEU A 141 -9.02 1.60 18.71
N ILE A 142 -8.38 0.81 19.56
CA ILE A 142 -7.36 1.28 20.50
C ILE A 142 -6.00 0.77 20.01
N VAL A 143 -5.08 1.70 19.73
CA VAL A 143 -3.73 1.39 19.26
C VAL A 143 -2.73 1.67 20.38
N GLN A 144 -2.08 0.62 20.87
CA GLN A 144 -1.03 0.69 21.88
C GLN A 144 0.35 0.49 21.25
N GLY A 145 1.35 1.13 21.80
CA GLY A 145 2.75 0.97 21.36
C GLY A 145 3.68 1.95 22.10
N VAL A 146 4.96 1.62 22.10
CA VAL A 146 5.99 2.47 22.73
C VAL A 146 6.12 3.83 22.03
N ALA A 147 6.77 4.78 22.66
CA ALA A 147 7.09 6.05 22.02
C ALA A 147 7.93 5.81 20.75
N GLY A 148 7.60 6.51 19.67
CA GLY A 148 8.28 6.34 18.39
C GLY A 148 7.82 5.14 17.53
N SER A 149 6.85 4.31 17.98
CA SER A 149 6.33 3.17 17.21
C SER A 149 5.48 3.54 15.97
N GLY A 150 5.36 4.83 15.66
CA GLY A 150 4.60 5.27 14.49
C GLY A 150 3.08 5.37 14.66
N LYS A 151 2.55 5.38 15.89
CA LYS A 151 1.09 5.45 16.14
C LYS A 151 0.40 6.60 15.40
N THR A 152 0.94 7.79 15.46
CA THR A 152 0.38 8.96 14.75
C THR A 152 0.42 8.76 13.23
N THR A 153 1.51 8.19 12.72
CA THR A 153 1.64 7.87 11.28
C THR A 153 0.59 6.87 10.85
N ILE A 154 0.36 5.81 11.64
CA ILE A 154 -0.68 4.81 11.36
C ILE A 154 -2.08 5.45 11.39
N ALA A 155 -2.35 6.35 12.34
CA ALA A 155 -3.62 7.07 12.40
C ALA A 155 -3.86 7.91 11.15
N LEU A 156 -2.85 8.64 10.67
CA LEU A 156 -2.93 9.41 9.42
C LEU A 156 -3.16 8.52 8.19
N HIS A 157 -2.46 7.39 8.12
CA HIS A 157 -2.68 6.42 7.03
C HIS A 157 -4.07 5.77 7.08
N ARG A 158 -4.60 5.51 8.29
CA ARG A 158 -5.97 5.04 8.46
C ARG A 158 -6.98 6.06 7.95
N ILE A 159 -6.84 7.34 8.31
CA ILE A 159 -7.70 8.41 7.79
C ILE A 159 -7.63 8.44 6.26
N ALA A 160 -6.45 8.43 5.66
CA ALA A 160 -6.28 8.39 4.22
C ALA A 160 -6.92 7.15 3.58
N TYR A 161 -6.86 5.99 4.24
CA TYR A 161 -7.51 4.76 3.80
C TYR A 161 -9.05 4.89 3.87
N LEU A 162 -9.58 5.43 4.96
CA LEU A 162 -11.03 5.59 5.15
C LEU A 162 -11.63 6.55 4.13
N ILE A 163 -11.02 7.70 3.89
CA ILE A 163 -11.44 8.67 2.87
C ILE A 163 -11.44 8.01 1.48
N TYR A 164 -10.45 7.17 1.16
CA TYR A 164 -10.37 6.51 -0.14
C TYR A 164 -11.42 5.41 -0.34
N ASN A 165 -11.65 4.56 0.67
CA ASN A 165 -12.54 3.39 0.52
C ASN A 165 -13.99 3.68 0.89
N TYR A 166 -14.24 4.75 1.64
CA TYR A 166 -15.57 5.12 2.17
C TYR A 166 -15.94 6.57 1.82
N GLU A 167 -15.54 7.04 0.64
CA GLU A 167 -15.78 8.41 0.15
C GLU A 167 -17.25 8.87 0.18
N LYS A 168 -18.20 7.91 0.16
CA LYS A 168 -19.64 8.18 0.29
C LYS A 168 -20.14 8.30 1.74
N GLN A 169 -19.29 7.95 2.71
CA GLN A 169 -19.65 7.91 4.13
C GLN A 169 -18.87 8.94 4.94
N PHE A 170 -17.70 9.35 4.49
CA PHE A 170 -16.81 10.27 5.21
C PHE A 170 -16.31 11.38 4.29
N GLU A 171 -16.43 12.60 4.79
CA GLU A 171 -15.78 13.78 4.21
C GLU A 171 -14.48 14.07 5.00
N PRO A 172 -13.42 14.61 4.35
CA PRO A 172 -12.15 14.93 5.03
C PRO A 172 -12.30 15.80 6.28
N GLU A 173 -13.29 16.71 6.27
CA GLU A 173 -13.58 17.67 7.33
C GLU A 173 -14.18 17.04 8.59
N GLU A 174 -14.67 15.81 8.50
CA GLU A 174 -15.24 15.06 9.64
C GLU A 174 -14.17 14.41 10.51
N PHE A 175 -12.90 14.37 10.04
CA PHE A 175 -11.81 13.80 10.82
C PHE A 175 -11.15 14.85 11.71
N MET A 176 -11.05 14.54 13.00
CA MET A 176 -10.35 15.37 13.98
C MET A 176 -9.17 14.59 14.58
N ILE A 177 -8.01 15.24 14.64
CA ILE A 177 -6.84 14.75 15.36
C ILE A 177 -6.60 15.70 16.53
N ILE A 178 -6.57 15.18 17.74
CA ILE A 178 -6.37 15.95 18.98
C ILE A 178 -4.98 15.64 19.54
#